data_80300762f52aac62364280d83b1a59da
#
_entry.id   80300762f52aac62364280d83b1a59da
#
_cell.length_a   1.000
_cell.length_b   1.000
_cell.length_c   1.000
_cell.angle_alpha   90.00
_cell.angle_beta   90.00
_cell.angle_gamma   90.00
#
_symmetry.space_group_name_H-M   'P 1'
#
loop_
_entity.id
_entity.type
_entity.pdbx_description
1 polymer ?
#
loop_
_entity_poly.entity_id
_entity_poly.type
_entity_poly.pdbx_seq_one_letter_code
_entity_poly.pdbx_strand_id
1 'polypeptide(L)'
;MTLGFDREWQLGELLDATSNKKIGPALSELLGGDFAITDDAGKIFWGQPSPDARREALILELEPIGYLLSRSAPASTLVAARNLMLVLLRAQIRFKMASTLHLESVAEDFESLKREHARLSESETRYKTLSTELDARVKKQVGELEERQQMLYEAEKLASVGQLAAGMAHEINNPLGFVRSNLSTFEKYVGKFGEM
;
A
#
# COMPACT_ATOMS: atom_id res chain seq x y z
N MET A 1 8.69 16.17 15.27
CA MET A 1 9.77 16.00 16.25
C MET A 1 11.00 16.64 15.65
N THR A 2 11.54 17.68 16.27
CA THR A 2 12.73 18.40 15.82
C THR A 2 13.91 17.45 15.80
N LEU A 3 14.49 17.22 14.64
CA LEU A 3 15.77 16.53 14.44
C LEU A 3 16.78 17.18 15.38
N GLY A 4 17.19 16.43 16.41
CA GLY A 4 17.99 16.95 17.50
C GLY A 4 19.44 17.22 17.14
N PHE A 5 19.67 18.25 16.32
CA PHE A 5 21.00 18.86 16.20
C PHE A 5 21.40 19.58 17.49
N ASP A 6 20.44 19.90 18.39
CA ASP A 6 20.66 20.55 19.69
C ASP A 6 20.51 19.56 20.87
N ARG A 7 20.73 18.26 20.66
CA ARG A 7 20.66 17.30 21.77
C ARG A 7 21.95 17.35 22.57
N GLU A 8 21.85 17.79 23.80
CA GLU A 8 22.92 17.64 24.81
C GLU A 8 23.13 16.15 25.13
N TRP A 9 24.29 15.64 24.74
CA TRP A 9 24.68 14.26 25.02
C TRP A 9 25.26 14.12 26.41
N GLN A 10 24.68 13.26 27.23
CA GLN A 10 25.25 12.93 28.54
C GLN A 10 26.24 11.76 28.39
N LEU A 11 27.32 11.80 29.19
CA LEU A 11 28.33 10.75 29.19
C LEU A 11 27.75 9.35 29.43
N GLY A 12 26.74 9.25 30.35
CA GLY A 12 26.06 8.00 30.64
C GLY A 12 25.27 7.40 29.45
N GLU A 13 24.81 8.22 28.53
CA GLU A 13 24.14 7.75 27.32
C GLU A 13 25.13 7.21 26.30
N LEU A 14 26.36 7.72 26.29
CA LEU A 14 27.41 7.35 25.35
C LEU A 14 28.22 6.13 25.80
N LEU A 15 28.40 6.01 27.14
CA LEU A 15 29.05 4.87 27.75
C LEU A 15 27.99 3.83 28.17
N ASP A 16 27.49 3.07 27.18
CA ASP A 16 26.61 1.94 27.46
C ASP A 16 27.36 0.77 28.12
N ALA A 17 26.62 -0.20 28.67
CA ALA A 17 27.19 -1.34 29.37
C ALA A 17 28.16 -2.19 28.52
N THR A 18 28.02 -2.16 27.20
CA THR A 18 28.86 -2.91 26.26
C THR A 18 30.19 -2.17 26.01
N SER A 19 30.11 -0.87 25.80
CA SER A 19 31.28 0.01 25.66
C SER A 19 32.10 0.03 26.93
N ASN A 20 31.48 0.09 28.11
CA ASN A 20 32.14 0.05 29.39
C ASN A 20 32.95 -1.23 29.61
N LYS A 21 32.46 -2.40 29.21
CA LYS A 21 33.17 -3.68 29.34
C LYS A 21 34.48 -3.75 28.56
N LYS A 22 34.61 -3.00 27.47
CA LYS A 22 35.80 -3.00 26.60
C LYS A 22 36.72 -1.82 26.85
N ILE A 23 36.16 -0.63 27.02
CA ILE A 23 36.89 0.63 27.14
C ILE A 23 37.60 0.71 28.53
N GLY A 24 36.91 0.33 29.58
CA GLY A 24 37.48 0.38 30.95
C GLY A 24 38.75 -0.43 31.10
N PRO A 25 38.80 -1.72 30.78
CA PRO A 25 40.02 -2.51 30.84
C PRO A 25 41.17 -1.95 30.02
N ALA A 26 40.87 -1.49 28.77
CA ALA A 26 41.87 -0.89 27.87
C ALA A 26 42.46 0.42 28.45
N LEU A 27 41.62 1.26 29.07
CA LEU A 27 42.09 2.46 29.78
C LEU A 27 42.88 2.13 31.03
N SER A 28 42.51 1.08 31.76
CA SER A 28 43.22 0.60 32.94
C SER A 28 44.65 0.14 32.58
N GLU A 29 44.81 -0.53 31.46
CA GLU A 29 46.10 -0.95 30.93
C GLU A 29 46.96 0.25 30.49
N LEU A 30 46.33 1.29 29.93
CA LEU A 30 47.02 2.48 29.42
C LEU A 30 47.37 3.48 30.53
N LEU A 31 46.49 3.69 31.49
CA LEU A 31 46.58 4.73 32.52
C LEU A 31 47.04 4.21 33.92
N GLY A 32 47.14 2.91 34.08
CA GLY A 32 47.31 2.30 35.40
C GLY A 32 45.99 2.08 36.12
N GLY A 33 46.00 1.36 37.24
CA GLY A 33 44.77 0.97 37.91
C GLY A 33 44.05 2.07 38.71
N ASP A 34 44.64 3.26 38.81
CA ASP A 34 44.16 4.40 39.61
C ASP A 34 43.55 5.54 38.78
N PHE A 35 42.83 5.17 37.70
CA PHE A 35 42.09 6.16 36.91
C PHE A 35 40.59 6.12 37.20
N ALA A 36 39.92 7.21 36.86
CA ALA A 36 38.46 7.29 36.93
C ALA A 36 37.90 8.11 35.77
N ILE A 37 36.67 7.78 35.40
CA ILE A 37 35.83 8.54 34.45
C ILE A 37 34.62 9.04 35.22
N THR A 38 34.39 10.34 35.18
CA THR A 38 33.22 10.98 35.84
C THR A 38 32.47 11.86 34.84
N ASP A 39 31.17 12.08 35.06
CA ASP A 39 30.46 13.16 34.35
C ASP A 39 30.79 14.53 34.94
N ASP A 40 30.14 15.54 34.46
CA ASP A 40 30.25 16.92 34.94
C ASP A 40 29.72 17.10 36.39
N ALA A 41 28.73 16.30 36.76
CA ALA A 41 28.17 16.26 38.13
C ALA A 41 29.02 15.44 39.12
N GLY A 42 30.10 14.79 38.66
CA GLY A 42 30.99 13.97 39.50
C GLY A 42 30.54 12.53 39.72
N LYS A 43 29.51 12.07 39.00
CA LYS A 43 29.11 10.65 39.00
C LYS A 43 30.17 9.79 38.33
N ILE A 44 30.60 8.74 39.01
CA ILE A 44 31.66 7.85 38.54
C ILE A 44 31.05 6.80 37.61
N PHE A 45 31.59 6.69 36.40
CA PHE A 45 31.26 5.64 35.40
C PHE A 45 32.27 4.50 35.43
N TRP A 46 33.53 4.83 35.73
CA TRP A 46 34.61 3.84 35.83
C TRP A 46 35.68 4.22 36.82
N GLY A 47 36.25 3.21 37.50
CA GLY A 47 37.38 3.38 38.39
C GLY A 47 37.06 3.99 39.73
N GLN A 48 38.10 4.48 40.44
CA GLN A 48 37.97 5.18 41.70
C GLN A 48 38.76 6.49 41.63
N PRO A 49 38.12 7.63 41.84
CA PRO A 49 38.83 8.91 41.82
C PRO A 49 39.76 9.02 43.04
N SER A 50 41.00 9.42 42.80
CA SER A 50 41.94 9.78 43.86
C SER A 50 41.90 11.29 44.12
N PRO A 51 42.00 11.76 45.34
CA PRO A 51 41.96 13.21 45.69
C PRO A 51 43.02 14.04 44.93
N ASP A 52 44.19 13.45 44.66
CA ASP A 52 45.31 14.12 43.99
C ASP A 52 45.44 13.77 42.52
N ALA A 53 44.37 13.23 41.89
CA ALA A 53 44.39 12.85 40.48
C ALA A 53 44.42 14.09 39.57
N ARG A 54 45.26 14.01 38.51
CA ARG A 54 45.18 14.96 37.39
C ARG A 54 43.88 14.78 36.67
N ARG A 55 43.28 15.90 36.25
CA ARG A 55 41.95 15.94 35.62
C ARG A 55 42.07 16.48 34.18
N GLU A 56 41.55 15.75 33.22
CA GLU A 56 41.44 16.16 31.85
C GLU A 56 39.95 16.17 31.43
N ALA A 57 39.47 17.30 30.90
CA ALA A 57 38.07 17.45 30.50
C ALA A 57 37.79 16.75 29.15
N LEU A 58 36.69 15.99 29.11
CA LEU A 58 36.12 15.43 27.90
C LEU A 58 35.14 16.45 27.32
N ILE A 59 35.65 17.30 26.41
CA ILE A 59 34.87 18.37 25.81
C ILE A 59 34.29 17.87 24.48
N LEU A 60 32.98 17.81 24.37
CA LEU A 60 32.24 17.62 23.16
C LEU A 60 31.61 18.94 22.76
N GLU A 61 31.89 19.35 21.51
CA GLU A 61 31.50 20.66 20.97
C GLU A 61 32.09 21.81 21.79
N LEU A 62 31.36 22.40 22.73
CA LEU A 62 31.83 23.52 23.52
C LEU A 62 31.76 23.27 25.05
N GLU A 63 31.12 22.16 25.46
CA GLU A 63 30.86 21.86 26.85
C GLU A 63 31.56 20.58 27.36
N PRO A 64 32.04 20.56 28.60
CA PRO A 64 32.59 19.35 29.19
C PRO A 64 31.45 18.39 29.57
N ILE A 65 31.43 17.21 28.95
CA ILE A 65 30.46 16.14 29.31
C ILE A 65 30.95 15.22 30.41
N GLY A 66 32.21 15.37 30.81
CA GLY A 66 32.82 14.59 31.86
C GLY A 66 34.32 14.80 31.95
N TYR A 67 34.96 14.00 32.76
CA TYR A 67 36.38 14.13 33.09
C TYR A 67 37.04 12.76 33.15
N LEU A 68 38.29 12.70 32.64
CA LEU A 68 39.20 11.59 32.83
C LEU A 68 40.21 11.97 33.89
N LEU A 69 40.35 11.15 34.94
CA LEU A 69 41.22 11.38 36.08
C LEU A 69 42.25 10.24 36.18
N SER A 70 43.49 10.56 36.47
CA SER A 70 44.51 9.59 36.86
C SER A 70 45.57 10.24 37.73
N ARG A 71 46.05 9.47 38.70
CA ARG A 71 47.16 9.89 39.57
C ARG A 71 48.51 9.43 39.06
N SER A 72 48.62 8.21 38.58
CA SER A 72 49.89 7.60 38.19
C SER A 72 50.33 7.89 36.76
N ALA A 73 49.36 8.16 35.86
CA ALA A 73 49.67 8.37 34.47
C ALA A 73 50.47 9.66 34.21
N PRO A 74 51.45 9.64 33.29
CA PRO A 74 52.12 10.85 32.81
C PRO A 74 51.10 11.78 32.14
N ALA A 75 51.30 13.10 32.22
CA ALA A 75 50.41 14.09 31.64
C ALA A 75 50.19 13.85 30.13
N SER A 76 51.23 13.50 29.38
CA SER A 76 51.15 13.18 27.95
C SER A 76 50.23 11.98 27.66
N THR A 77 50.32 10.94 28.47
CA THR A 77 49.52 9.74 28.36
C THR A 77 48.06 10.01 28.67
N LEU A 78 47.78 10.82 29.71
CA LEU A 78 46.42 11.21 30.08
C LEU A 78 45.76 12.05 28.97
N VAL A 79 46.49 12.99 28.37
CA VAL A 79 46.03 13.79 27.22
C VAL A 79 45.77 12.89 26.00
N ALA A 80 46.66 11.92 25.73
CA ALA A 80 46.45 10.97 24.65
C ALA A 80 45.21 10.10 24.87
N ALA A 81 45.02 9.61 26.09
CA ALA A 81 43.82 8.83 26.47
C ALA A 81 42.53 9.65 26.32
N ARG A 82 42.56 10.92 26.78
CA ARG A 82 41.46 11.86 26.56
C ARG A 82 41.12 12.03 25.09
N ASN A 83 42.12 12.27 24.25
CA ASN A 83 41.90 12.44 22.82
C ASN A 83 41.31 11.17 22.16
N LEU A 84 41.83 9.99 22.52
CA LEU A 84 41.27 8.72 22.06
C LEU A 84 39.81 8.57 22.51
N MET A 85 39.51 8.87 23.78
CA MET A 85 38.15 8.80 24.32
C MET A 85 37.20 9.74 23.55
N LEU A 86 37.62 10.97 23.24
CA LEU A 86 36.82 11.91 22.47
C LEU A 86 36.54 11.39 21.04
N VAL A 87 37.49 10.73 20.39
CA VAL A 87 37.27 10.11 19.09
C VAL A 87 36.22 8.99 19.18
N LEU A 88 36.31 8.13 20.22
CA LEU A 88 35.35 7.07 20.44
C LEU A 88 33.96 7.61 20.76
N LEU A 89 33.83 8.62 21.61
CA LEU A 89 32.56 9.26 21.96
C LEU A 89 31.90 9.89 20.73
N ARG A 90 32.68 10.60 19.88
CA ARG A 90 32.16 11.16 18.62
C ARG A 90 31.72 10.08 17.65
N ALA A 91 32.43 8.96 17.56
CA ALA A 91 32.04 7.83 16.73
C ALA A 91 30.71 7.21 17.25
N GLN A 92 30.57 7.09 18.57
CA GLN A 92 29.35 6.58 19.20
C GLN A 92 28.13 7.48 18.94
N ILE A 93 28.32 8.79 19.04
CA ILE A 93 27.26 9.78 18.71
C ILE A 93 26.80 9.58 17.26
N ARG A 94 27.75 9.57 16.33
CA ARG A 94 27.43 9.39 14.90
C ARG A 94 26.67 8.07 14.65
N PHE A 95 27.11 6.99 15.27
CA PHE A 95 26.45 5.70 15.16
C PHE A 95 25.02 5.75 15.70
N LYS A 96 24.81 6.33 16.89
CA LYS A 96 23.47 6.46 17.50
C LYS A 96 22.55 7.33 16.64
N MET A 97 23.03 8.48 16.13
CA MET A 97 22.25 9.34 15.25
C MET A 97 21.86 8.62 13.96
N ALA A 98 22.81 7.95 13.30
CA ALA A 98 22.55 7.20 12.08
C ALA A 98 21.54 6.05 12.33
N SER A 99 21.68 5.32 13.44
CA SER A 99 20.76 4.25 13.82
C SER A 99 19.34 4.77 14.08
N THR A 100 19.21 5.90 14.77
CA THR A 100 17.89 6.50 15.03
C THR A 100 17.21 6.93 13.74
N LEU A 101 17.92 7.65 12.86
CA LEU A 101 17.41 8.07 11.57
C LEU A 101 17.01 6.88 10.68
N HIS A 102 17.81 5.81 10.70
CA HIS A 102 17.47 4.59 9.97
C HIS A 102 16.19 3.93 10.49
N LEU A 103 16.03 3.82 11.80
CA LEU A 103 14.83 3.25 12.41
C LEU A 103 13.58 4.09 12.14
N GLU A 104 13.69 5.42 12.16
CA GLU A 104 12.59 6.32 11.78
C GLU A 104 12.19 6.14 10.31
N SER A 105 13.17 6.11 9.40
CA SER A 105 12.91 5.87 7.96
C SER A 105 12.24 4.51 7.72
N VAL A 106 12.73 3.45 8.35
CA VAL A 106 12.11 2.11 8.22
C VAL A 106 10.69 2.08 8.77
N ALA A 107 10.43 2.78 9.87
CA ALA A 107 9.09 2.87 10.44
C ALA A 107 8.12 3.62 9.52
N GLU A 108 8.55 4.73 8.90
CA GLU A 108 7.77 5.47 7.92
C GLU A 108 7.46 4.64 6.67
N ASP A 109 8.47 3.94 6.14
CA ASP A 109 8.32 3.05 4.98
C ASP A 109 7.35 1.91 5.27
N PHE A 110 7.44 1.32 6.47
CA PHE A 110 6.53 0.26 6.90
C PHE A 110 5.06 0.74 6.98
N GLU A 111 4.82 1.91 7.55
CA GLU A 111 3.48 2.48 7.61
C GLU A 111 2.93 2.89 6.23
N SER A 112 3.81 3.32 5.34
CA SER A 112 3.45 3.60 3.94
C SER A 112 3.04 2.33 3.21
N LEU A 113 3.85 1.28 3.29
CA LEU A 113 3.57 -0.03 2.69
C LEU A 113 2.27 -0.64 3.21
N LYS A 114 2.01 -0.54 4.51
CA LYS A 114 0.77 -1.03 5.12
C LYS A 114 -0.47 -0.31 4.57
N ARG A 115 -0.39 1.01 4.37
CA ARG A 115 -1.47 1.80 3.74
C ARG A 115 -1.71 1.39 2.30
N GLU A 116 -0.64 1.18 1.53
CA GLU A 116 -0.73 0.74 0.13
C GLU A 116 -1.33 -0.66 0.01
N HIS A 117 -0.90 -1.59 0.86
CA HIS A 117 -1.47 -2.93 0.93
C HIS A 117 -2.97 -2.93 1.28
N ALA A 118 -3.40 -2.07 2.21
CA ALA A 118 -4.82 -1.92 2.55
C ALA A 118 -5.65 -1.41 1.35
N ARG A 119 -5.15 -0.40 0.63
CA ARG A 119 -5.79 0.11 -0.59
C ARG A 119 -5.88 -0.93 -1.70
N LEU A 120 -4.84 -1.72 -1.89
CA LEU A 120 -4.82 -2.79 -2.89
C LEU A 120 -5.86 -3.86 -2.55
N SER A 121 -5.94 -4.30 -1.30
CA SER A 121 -6.92 -5.28 -0.83
C SER A 121 -8.37 -4.78 -1.00
N GLU A 122 -8.63 -3.51 -0.69
CA GLU A 122 -9.94 -2.88 -0.93
C GLU A 122 -10.28 -2.85 -2.43
N SER A 123 -9.31 -2.46 -3.27
CA SER A 123 -9.47 -2.43 -4.72
C SER A 123 -9.76 -3.82 -5.30
N GLU A 124 -9.03 -4.85 -4.86
CA GLU A 124 -9.28 -6.24 -5.29
C GLU A 124 -10.70 -6.71 -4.92
N THR A 125 -11.15 -6.40 -3.71
CA THR A 125 -12.50 -6.75 -3.27
C THR A 125 -13.55 -6.06 -4.13
N ARG A 126 -13.36 -4.78 -4.41
CA ARG A 126 -14.24 -3.99 -5.28
C ARG A 126 -14.27 -4.53 -6.70
N TYR A 127 -13.12 -4.91 -7.26
CA TYR A 127 -13.03 -5.53 -8.59
C TYR A 127 -13.78 -6.86 -8.65
N LYS A 128 -13.64 -7.72 -7.66
CA LYS A 128 -14.36 -9.00 -7.58
C LYS A 128 -15.87 -8.80 -7.56
N THR A 129 -16.35 -7.86 -6.73
CA THR A 129 -17.78 -7.53 -6.65
C THR A 129 -18.30 -7.01 -8.00
N LEU A 130 -17.60 -6.04 -8.60
CA LEU A 130 -18.00 -5.46 -9.87
C LEU A 130 -18.00 -6.50 -11.00
N SER A 131 -17.03 -7.41 -11.04
CA SER A 131 -16.96 -8.50 -12.01
C SER A 131 -18.16 -9.43 -11.88
N THR A 132 -18.54 -9.83 -10.66
CA THR A 132 -19.70 -10.70 -10.44
C THR A 132 -21.03 -10.01 -10.80
N GLU A 133 -21.17 -8.72 -10.50
CA GLU A 133 -22.34 -7.93 -10.90
C GLU A 133 -22.44 -7.79 -12.42
N LEU A 134 -21.30 -7.54 -13.08
CA LEU A 134 -21.25 -7.43 -14.55
C LEU A 134 -21.64 -8.75 -15.21
N ASP A 135 -21.10 -9.88 -14.75
CA ASP A 135 -21.43 -11.20 -15.27
C ASP A 135 -22.94 -11.53 -15.11
N ALA A 136 -23.51 -11.20 -13.97
CA ALA A 136 -24.94 -11.35 -13.74
C ALA A 136 -25.78 -10.48 -14.68
N ARG A 137 -25.35 -9.23 -14.91
CA ARG A 137 -26.04 -8.29 -15.80
C ARG A 137 -25.95 -8.72 -17.27
N VAL A 138 -24.78 -9.22 -17.70
CA VAL A 138 -24.59 -9.74 -19.05
C VAL A 138 -25.49 -10.97 -19.27
N LYS A 139 -25.52 -11.93 -18.36
CA LYS A 139 -26.41 -13.11 -18.45
C LYS A 139 -27.89 -12.71 -18.57
N LYS A 140 -28.33 -11.74 -17.77
CA LYS A 140 -29.70 -11.23 -17.82
C LYS A 140 -30.00 -10.60 -19.18
N GLN A 141 -29.12 -9.73 -19.70
CA GLN A 141 -29.31 -9.07 -20.97
C GLN A 141 -29.31 -10.05 -22.15
N VAL A 142 -28.45 -11.09 -22.11
CA VAL A 142 -28.44 -12.15 -23.13
C VAL A 142 -29.79 -12.89 -23.13
N GLY A 143 -30.30 -13.28 -21.96
CA GLY A 143 -31.63 -13.92 -21.87
C GLY A 143 -32.75 -13.05 -22.40
N GLU A 144 -32.79 -11.75 -22.06
CA GLU A 144 -33.79 -10.80 -22.58
C GLU A 144 -33.70 -10.63 -24.11
N LEU A 145 -32.49 -10.65 -24.65
CA LEU A 145 -32.27 -10.59 -26.11
C LEU A 145 -32.77 -11.85 -26.82
N GLU A 146 -32.48 -13.03 -26.27
CA GLU A 146 -32.94 -14.31 -26.81
C GLU A 146 -34.47 -14.38 -26.83
N GLU A 147 -35.15 -13.98 -25.75
CA GLU A 147 -36.60 -13.90 -25.69
C GLU A 147 -37.20 -12.96 -26.77
N ARG A 148 -36.59 -11.76 -26.90
CA ARG A 148 -37.01 -10.79 -27.94
C ARG A 148 -36.81 -11.33 -29.35
N GLN A 149 -35.69 -12.00 -29.63
CA GLN A 149 -35.44 -12.61 -30.91
C GLN A 149 -36.46 -13.69 -31.26
N GLN A 150 -36.81 -14.52 -30.25
CA GLN A 150 -37.83 -15.55 -30.42
C GLN A 150 -39.20 -14.94 -30.76
N MET A 151 -39.60 -13.88 -30.04
CA MET A 151 -40.88 -13.18 -30.29
C MET A 151 -40.89 -12.56 -31.72
N LEU A 152 -39.78 -11.95 -32.15
CA LEU A 152 -39.67 -11.39 -33.49
C LEU A 152 -39.77 -12.48 -34.58
N TYR A 153 -39.09 -13.61 -34.36
CA TYR A 153 -39.17 -14.74 -35.28
C TYR A 153 -40.60 -15.28 -35.41
N GLU A 154 -41.32 -15.44 -34.30
CA GLU A 154 -42.72 -15.87 -34.31
C GLU A 154 -43.63 -14.85 -34.99
N ALA A 155 -43.45 -13.57 -34.76
CA ALA A 155 -44.21 -12.51 -35.39
C ALA A 155 -43.97 -12.46 -36.93
N GLU A 156 -42.71 -12.60 -37.35
CA GLU A 156 -42.34 -12.64 -38.76
C GLU A 156 -42.96 -13.89 -39.48
N LYS A 157 -42.92 -15.04 -38.80
CA LYS A 157 -43.54 -16.27 -39.32
C LYS A 157 -45.04 -16.09 -39.47
N LEU A 158 -45.73 -15.50 -38.49
CA LEU A 158 -47.17 -15.23 -38.54
C LEU A 158 -47.50 -14.23 -39.64
N ALA A 159 -46.70 -13.17 -39.79
CA ALA A 159 -46.88 -12.18 -40.86
C ALA A 159 -46.74 -12.83 -42.27
N SER A 160 -45.72 -13.69 -42.43
CA SER A 160 -45.50 -14.43 -43.69
C SER A 160 -46.66 -15.35 -44.01
N VAL A 161 -47.17 -16.12 -43.00
CA VAL A 161 -48.37 -16.97 -43.20
C VAL A 161 -49.59 -16.12 -43.53
N GLY A 162 -49.78 -14.99 -42.88
CA GLY A 162 -50.88 -14.04 -43.13
C GLY A 162 -50.83 -13.50 -44.56
N GLN A 163 -49.69 -13.11 -45.08
CA GLN A 163 -49.53 -12.66 -46.48
C GLN A 163 -49.81 -13.76 -47.48
N LEU A 164 -49.34 -14.99 -47.25
CA LEU A 164 -49.65 -16.14 -48.08
C LEU A 164 -51.13 -16.44 -48.09
N ALA A 165 -51.77 -16.45 -46.92
CA ALA A 165 -53.22 -16.70 -46.79
C ALA A 165 -54.04 -15.62 -47.52
N ALA A 166 -53.71 -14.37 -47.42
CA ALA A 166 -54.36 -13.28 -48.15
C ALA A 166 -54.18 -13.40 -49.66
N GLY A 167 -52.96 -13.77 -50.16
CA GLY A 167 -52.69 -14.04 -51.53
C GLY A 167 -53.54 -15.22 -52.09
N MET A 168 -53.59 -16.34 -51.36
CA MET A 168 -54.39 -17.50 -51.69
C MET A 168 -55.91 -17.17 -51.70
N ALA A 169 -56.41 -16.44 -50.75
CA ALA A 169 -57.79 -16.01 -50.69
C ALA A 169 -58.14 -15.17 -51.91
N HIS A 170 -57.28 -14.29 -52.39
CA HIS A 170 -57.47 -13.48 -53.58
C HIS A 170 -57.47 -14.33 -54.85
N GLU A 171 -56.58 -15.33 -54.98
CA GLU A 171 -56.49 -16.27 -56.12
C GLU A 171 -57.66 -17.20 -56.13
N ILE A 172 -58.27 -17.62 -55.02
CA ILE A 172 -59.47 -18.45 -54.91
C ILE A 172 -60.71 -17.62 -55.24
N ASN A 173 -60.80 -16.39 -54.77
CA ASN A 173 -61.98 -15.55 -54.99
C ASN A 173 -62.13 -15.14 -56.49
N ASN A 174 -61.04 -14.98 -57.20
CA ASN A 174 -61.08 -14.65 -58.66
C ASN A 174 -61.87 -15.67 -59.48
N PRO A 175 -61.52 -16.98 -59.47
CA PRO A 175 -62.29 -17.98 -60.24
C PRO A 175 -63.73 -18.15 -59.77
N LEU A 176 -63.95 -18.06 -58.40
CA LEU A 176 -65.29 -18.07 -57.86
C LEU A 176 -66.14 -16.89 -58.30
N GLY A 177 -65.54 -15.72 -58.45
CA GLY A 177 -66.20 -14.54 -59.07
C GLY A 177 -66.63 -14.80 -60.55
N PHE A 178 -65.75 -15.43 -61.30
CA PHE A 178 -66.08 -15.84 -62.71
C PHE A 178 -67.22 -16.86 -62.72
N VAL A 179 -67.17 -17.91 -61.90
CA VAL A 179 -68.23 -18.90 -61.79
C VAL A 179 -69.58 -18.28 -61.46
N ARG A 180 -69.62 -17.42 -60.44
CA ARG A 180 -70.78 -16.69 -59.98
C ARG A 180 -71.36 -15.78 -61.09
N SER A 181 -70.52 -15.05 -61.80
CA SER A 181 -70.93 -14.22 -62.94
C SER A 181 -71.54 -15.03 -64.06
N ASN A 182 -70.93 -16.17 -64.42
CA ASN A 182 -71.46 -17.06 -65.47
C ASN A 182 -72.78 -17.69 -65.05
N LEU A 183 -72.94 -18.13 -63.79
CA LEU A 183 -74.20 -18.65 -63.28
C LEU A 183 -75.34 -17.59 -63.35
N SER A 184 -75.05 -16.35 -62.92
CA SER A 184 -76.00 -15.26 -62.98
C SER A 184 -76.43 -14.93 -64.46
N THR A 185 -75.49 -15.04 -65.35
CA THR A 185 -75.76 -14.84 -66.77
C THR A 185 -76.63 -15.99 -67.28
N PHE A 186 -76.37 -17.22 -66.93
CA PHE A 186 -77.16 -18.42 -67.33
C PHE A 186 -78.57 -18.33 -66.71
N GLU A 187 -78.78 -17.95 -65.49
CA GLU A 187 -80.07 -17.69 -64.87
C GLU A 187 -80.90 -16.70 -65.68
N LYS A 188 -80.30 -15.59 -66.09
CA LYS A 188 -80.95 -14.58 -66.93
C LYS A 188 -81.39 -15.14 -68.28
N TYR A 189 -80.60 -16.01 -68.89
CA TYR A 189 -80.97 -16.64 -70.17
C TYR A 189 -82.11 -17.66 -69.98
N VAL A 190 -82.03 -18.50 -68.94
CA VAL A 190 -83.11 -19.47 -68.64
C VAL A 190 -84.44 -18.78 -68.33
N GLY A 191 -84.43 -17.69 -67.58
CA GLY A 191 -85.61 -16.89 -67.32
C GLY A 191 -86.29 -16.34 -68.60
N LYS A 192 -85.47 -15.88 -69.57
CA LYS A 192 -85.98 -15.44 -70.86
C LYS A 192 -86.63 -16.54 -71.70
N PHE A 193 -86.17 -17.79 -71.54
CA PHE A 193 -86.79 -18.91 -72.25
C PHE A 193 -88.09 -19.44 -71.59
N GLY A 194 -88.32 -19.10 -70.28
CA GLY A 194 -89.52 -19.48 -69.62
C GLY A 194 -90.71 -18.51 -69.86
N GLU A 195 -90.45 -17.34 -70.47
CA GLU A 195 -91.47 -16.33 -70.82
C GLU A 195 -91.92 -16.40 -72.28
N MET A 196 -91.46 -17.33 -73.10
CA MET A 196 -91.92 -17.63 -74.44
C MET A 196 -92.83 -18.83 -74.40
#